data_395cbffaa3ef3032e31558d3fe03fceb
#
_entry.id   395cbffaa3ef3032e31558d3fe03fceb
#
_cell.length_a   1.000
_cell.length_b   1.000
_cell.length_c   1.000
_cell.angle_alpha   90.00
_cell.angle_beta   90.00
_cell.angle_gamma   90.00
#
_symmetry.space_group_name_H-M   'P 1'
#
loop_
_entity.id
_entity.type
_entity.pdbx_description
1 polymer ?
#
loop_
_entity_poly.entity_id
_entity_poly.type
_entity_poly.pdbx_seq_one_letter_code
_entity_poly.pdbx_strand_id
1 'polypeptide(L)'
;MIRVQEITKKYARNLAVDHISFEVQKGEIVGFLGPNGAGKTTTMRMLTCFLPPTSGTATVAGFDVLEQPLEVKKRIGYLPEMPPLYPEMGTAEYLSFVGKLKGLSGAELSKRIDYVCERCAIADVKKKLLGRLSKGYRQRVGLAQAIIHNP
;
A
#
# COMPACT_ATOMS: atom_id res chain seq x y z
N MET A 1 -9.25 5.81 -9.82
CA MET A 1 -10.63 5.34 -9.75
C MET A 1 -10.62 3.93 -9.17
N ILE A 2 -11.48 3.68 -8.19
CA ILE A 2 -11.72 2.36 -7.58
C ILE A 2 -13.20 2.09 -7.72
N ARG A 3 -13.57 0.90 -8.16
CA ARG A 3 -14.96 0.45 -8.20
C ARG A 3 -15.06 -0.89 -7.50
N VAL A 4 -16.02 -1.02 -6.59
CA VAL A 4 -16.30 -2.22 -5.81
C VAL A 4 -17.76 -2.60 -5.99
N GLN A 5 -18.03 -3.87 -6.30
CA GLN A 5 -19.37 -4.38 -6.58
C GLN A 5 -19.60 -5.66 -5.79
N GLU A 6 -20.52 -5.59 -4.83
CA GLU A 6 -20.97 -6.73 -4.00
C GLU A 6 -19.82 -7.56 -3.40
N ILE A 7 -18.71 -6.88 -3.04
CA ILE A 7 -17.52 -7.59 -2.56
C ILE A 7 -17.78 -8.20 -1.18
N THR A 8 -17.48 -9.47 -1.07
CA THR A 8 -17.74 -10.26 0.13
C THR A 8 -16.48 -11.01 0.54
N LYS A 9 -16.22 -11.09 1.85
CA LYS A 9 -15.18 -11.95 2.41
C LYS A 9 -15.69 -12.78 3.55
N LYS A 10 -15.66 -14.09 3.37
CA LYS A 10 -16.02 -15.08 4.37
C LYS A 10 -14.81 -15.92 4.78
N TYR A 11 -14.59 -16.07 6.07
CA TYR A 11 -13.58 -16.95 6.66
C TYR A 11 -14.30 -18.08 7.40
N ALA A 12 -14.30 -19.29 6.86
CA ALA A 12 -15.03 -20.42 7.44
C ALA A 12 -16.46 -20.04 7.85
N ARG A 13 -16.68 -19.76 9.13
CA ARG A 13 -18.00 -19.39 9.68
C ARG A 13 -18.17 -17.88 9.93
N ASN A 14 -17.12 -17.08 9.73
CA ASN A 14 -17.17 -15.64 9.97
C ASN A 14 -17.29 -14.86 8.66
N LEU A 15 -18.33 -14.04 8.54
CA LEU A 15 -18.52 -13.09 7.46
C LEU A 15 -17.84 -11.78 7.83
N ALA A 16 -16.66 -11.52 7.28
CA ALA A 16 -15.84 -10.36 7.61
C ALA A 16 -16.17 -9.12 6.78
N VAL A 17 -16.68 -9.30 5.56
CA VAL A 17 -17.18 -8.24 4.68
C VAL A 17 -18.40 -8.81 3.96
N ASP A 18 -19.50 -8.06 3.96
CA ASP A 18 -20.80 -8.52 3.44
C ASP A 18 -21.32 -7.59 2.34
N HIS A 19 -21.27 -8.04 1.08
CA HIS A 19 -21.86 -7.41 -0.11
C HIS A 19 -21.68 -5.88 -0.20
N ILE A 20 -20.48 -5.36 0.07
CA ILE A 20 -20.26 -3.92 0.00
C ILE A 20 -20.00 -3.46 -1.43
N SER A 21 -20.59 -2.32 -1.78
CA SER A 21 -20.43 -1.67 -3.09
C SER A 21 -20.17 -0.18 -2.90
N PHE A 22 -19.12 0.34 -3.56
CA PHE A 22 -18.80 1.77 -3.60
C PHE A 22 -17.88 2.09 -4.76
N GLU A 23 -17.77 3.38 -5.05
CA GLU A 23 -16.87 3.89 -6.08
C GLU A 23 -16.10 5.09 -5.55
N VAL A 24 -14.81 5.20 -5.94
CA VAL A 24 -13.93 6.34 -5.64
C VAL A 24 -13.40 6.88 -6.96
N GLN A 25 -13.65 8.13 -7.26
CA GLN A 25 -13.23 8.77 -8.49
C GLN A 25 -11.73 9.15 -8.45
N LYS A 26 -11.16 9.42 -9.63
CA LYS A 26 -9.77 9.90 -9.73
C LYS A 26 -9.63 11.26 -9.04
N GLY A 27 -8.65 11.41 -8.16
CA GLY A 27 -8.36 12.63 -7.41
C GLY A 27 -9.20 12.81 -6.15
N GLU A 28 -10.10 11.89 -5.86
CA GLU A 28 -10.94 11.93 -4.67
C GLU A 28 -10.18 11.42 -3.44
N ILE A 29 -10.43 12.05 -2.28
CA ILE A 29 -9.94 11.61 -0.97
C ILE A 29 -11.13 11.12 -0.17
N VAL A 30 -11.14 9.83 0.15
CA VAL A 30 -12.27 9.17 0.82
C VAL A 30 -11.83 8.60 2.16
N GLY A 31 -12.60 8.89 3.21
CA GLY A 31 -12.48 8.26 4.51
C GLY A 31 -13.30 6.96 4.58
N PHE A 32 -12.65 5.83 4.87
CA PHE A 32 -13.33 4.55 5.08
C PHE A 32 -13.48 4.29 6.57
N LEU A 33 -14.66 4.65 7.12
CA LEU A 33 -14.92 4.68 8.56
C LEU A 33 -15.80 3.52 9.03
N GLY A 34 -15.70 3.19 10.29
CA GLY A 34 -16.50 2.15 10.93
C GLY A 34 -15.87 1.64 12.23
N PRO A 35 -16.60 0.92 13.09
CA PRO A 35 -16.09 0.36 14.33
C PRO A 35 -15.01 -0.70 14.09
N ASN A 36 -14.33 -1.11 15.17
CA ASN A 36 -13.40 -2.24 15.10
C ASN A 36 -14.16 -3.52 14.75
N GLY A 37 -13.59 -4.32 13.85
CA GLY A 37 -14.26 -5.54 13.35
C GLY A 37 -15.19 -5.32 12.16
N ALA A 38 -15.47 -4.07 11.72
CA ALA A 38 -16.35 -3.78 10.58
C ALA A 38 -15.81 -4.16 9.20
N GLY A 39 -14.70 -4.89 9.11
CA GLY A 39 -14.14 -5.34 7.82
C GLY A 39 -13.24 -4.33 7.09
N LYS A 40 -12.96 -3.15 7.65
CA LYS A 40 -12.15 -2.10 7.00
C LYS A 40 -10.81 -2.62 6.47
N THR A 41 -10.02 -3.22 7.34
CA THR A 41 -8.70 -3.77 6.98
C THR A 41 -8.83 -4.90 5.96
N THR A 42 -9.86 -5.74 6.08
CA THR A 42 -10.13 -6.84 5.15
C THR A 42 -10.45 -6.29 3.76
N THR A 43 -11.28 -5.25 3.68
CA THR A 43 -11.59 -4.58 2.42
C THR A 43 -10.33 -3.99 1.78
N MET A 44 -9.51 -3.25 2.55
CA MET A 44 -8.25 -2.72 2.03
C MET A 44 -7.31 -3.82 1.53
N ARG A 45 -7.23 -4.96 2.23
CA ARG A 45 -6.43 -6.10 1.78
C ARG A 45 -6.95 -6.73 0.48
N MET A 46 -8.25 -6.74 0.25
CA MET A 46 -8.82 -7.19 -1.02
C MET A 46 -8.48 -6.23 -2.15
N LEU A 47 -8.67 -4.91 -1.96
CA LEU A 47 -8.37 -3.90 -2.97
C LEU A 47 -6.88 -3.79 -3.31
N THR A 48 -6.00 -4.14 -2.38
CA THR A 48 -4.53 -4.16 -2.60
C THR A 48 -4.02 -5.52 -3.11
N CYS A 49 -4.92 -6.45 -3.46
CA CYS A 49 -4.61 -7.79 -3.94
C CYS A 49 -3.74 -8.61 -2.96
N PHE A 50 -3.85 -8.33 -1.66
CA PHE A 50 -3.22 -9.14 -0.61
C PHE A 50 -4.07 -10.37 -0.26
N LEU A 51 -5.37 -10.28 -0.48
CA LEU A 51 -6.36 -11.26 -0.11
C LEU A 51 -7.45 -11.31 -1.21
N PRO A 52 -7.78 -12.49 -1.77
CA PRO A 52 -8.87 -12.59 -2.72
C PRO A 52 -10.24 -12.45 -2.02
N PRO A 53 -11.23 -11.78 -2.61
CA PRO A 53 -12.61 -11.84 -2.16
C PRO A 53 -13.17 -13.26 -2.28
N THR A 54 -14.25 -13.55 -1.53
CA THR A 54 -15.00 -14.80 -1.65
C THR A 54 -16.01 -14.71 -2.80
N SER A 55 -16.61 -13.53 -2.99
CA SER A 55 -17.51 -13.21 -4.11
C SER A 55 -17.51 -11.70 -4.36
N GLY A 56 -18.17 -11.27 -5.43
CA GLY A 56 -18.16 -9.90 -5.89
C GLY A 56 -16.87 -9.56 -6.67
N THR A 57 -16.77 -8.33 -7.15
CA THR A 57 -15.66 -7.87 -7.97
C THR A 57 -15.16 -6.50 -7.49
N ALA A 58 -13.88 -6.22 -7.76
CA ALA A 58 -13.34 -4.88 -7.58
C ALA A 58 -12.32 -4.56 -8.67
N THR A 59 -12.31 -3.31 -9.12
CA THR A 59 -11.31 -2.80 -10.04
C THR A 59 -10.59 -1.61 -9.43
N VAL A 60 -9.28 -1.56 -9.62
CA VAL A 60 -8.42 -0.46 -9.19
C VAL A 60 -7.61 0.03 -10.37
N ALA A 61 -7.70 1.32 -10.67
CA ALA A 61 -7.09 1.93 -11.85
C ALA A 61 -7.45 1.22 -13.17
N GLY A 62 -8.65 0.64 -13.26
CA GLY A 62 -9.15 -0.08 -14.43
C GLY A 62 -8.77 -1.56 -14.51
N PHE A 63 -8.05 -2.09 -13.53
CA PHE A 63 -7.60 -3.49 -13.49
C PHE A 63 -8.34 -4.27 -12.40
N ASP A 64 -8.78 -5.49 -12.74
CA ASP A 64 -9.45 -6.37 -11.79
C ASP A 64 -8.47 -6.92 -10.73
N VAL A 65 -8.90 -6.93 -9.47
CA VAL A 65 -8.04 -7.32 -8.33
C VAL A 65 -7.73 -8.82 -8.30
N LEU A 66 -8.53 -9.66 -8.96
CA LEU A 66 -8.33 -11.10 -9.06
C LEU A 66 -7.58 -11.51 -10.32
N GLU A 67 -8.00 -10.96 -11.46
CA GLU A 67 -7.48 -11.37 -12.76
C GLU A 67 -6.14 -10.69 -13.09
N GLN A 68 -5.95 -9.45 -12.62
CA GLN A 68 -4.79 -8.62 -12.96
C GLN A 68 -4.08 -8.04 -11.72
N PRO A 69 -3.80 -8.84 -10.68
CA PRO A 69 -3.28 -8.34 -9.40
C PRO A 69 -1.91 -7.65 -9.52
N LEU A 70 -1.07 -8.04 -10.46
CA LEU A 70 0.23 -7.40 -10.69
C LEU A 70 0.06 -5.99 -11.26
N GLU A 71 -0.90 -5.79 -12.17
CA GLU A 71 -1.19 -4.49 -12.74
C GLU A 71 -1.78 -3.52 -11.70
N VAL A 72 -2.63 -4.02 -10.81
CA VAL A 72 -3.10 -3.26 -9.65
C VAL A 72 -1.94 -2.88 -8.74
N LYS A 73 -1.10 -3.84 -8.34
CA LYS A 73 0.05 -3.62 -7.43
C LYS A 73 1.07 -2.62 -7.96
N LYS A 74 1.25 -2.52 -9.28
CA LYS A 74 2.11 -1.51 -9.91
C LYS A 74 1.57 -0.09 -9.75
N ARG A 75 0.26 0.08 -9.61
CA ARG A 75 -0.44 1.38 -9.63
C ARG A 75 -0.86 1.89 -8.27
N ILE A 76 -0.70 1.09 -7.23
CA ILE A 76 -1.08 1.45 -5.86
C ILE A 76 0.14 1.63 -4.96
N GLY A 77 0.06 2.61 -4.06
CA GLY A 77 0.88 2.67 -2.86
C GLY A 77 0.08 2.18 -1.67
N TYR A 78 0.63 1.29 -0.88
CA TYR A 78 -0.01 0.77 0.31
C TYR A 78 0.83 0.99 1.55
N LEU A 79 0.23 1.64 2.54
CA LEU A 79 0.81 1.85 3.86
C LEU A 79 -0.09 1.18 4.91
N PRO A 80 0.27 -0.01 5.42
CA PRO A 80 -0.44 -0.61 6.54
C PRO A 80 -0.13 0.13 7.85
N GLU A 81 -0.93 -0.12 8.89
CA GLU A 81 -0.73 0.46 10.23
C GLU A 81 0.69 0.20 10.76
N MET A 82 1.20 -1.02 10.57
CA MET A 82 2.60 -1.36 10.84
C MET A 82 3.30 -1.69 9.52
N PRO A 83 4.15 -0.79 9.00
CA PRO A 83 4.90 -1.05 7.79
C PRO A 83 5.86 -2.23 7.98
N PRO A 84 5.91 -3.18 7.03
CA PRO A 84 6.84 -4.32 7.08
C PRO A 84 8.26 -3.88 6.70
N LEU A 85 8.95 -3.27 7.66
CA LEU A 85 10.33 -2.81 7.48
C LEU A 85 11.32 -3.90 7.93
N TYR A 86 12.49 -3.95 7.30
CA TYR A 86 13.61 -4.82 7.68
C TYR A 86 14.55 -4.06 8.63
N PRO A 87 14.53 -4.33 9.95
CA PRO A 87 15.25 -3.56 10.95
C PRO A 87 16.76 -3.49 10.73
N GLU A 88 17.33 -4.51 10.11
CA GLU A 88 18.75 -4.66 9.78
C GLU A 88 19.20 -3.85 8.55
N MET A 89 18.26 -3.39 7.73
CA MET A 89 18.58 -2.60 6.54
C MET A 89 18.74 -1.12 6.86
N GLY A 90 19.61 -0.45 6.11
CA GLY A 90 19.67 1.01 6.08
C GLY A 90 18.44 1.61 5.38
N THR A 91 18.03 2.81 5.78
CA THR A 91 16.84 3.48 5.21
C THR A 91 16.91 3.60 3.68
N ALA A 92 18.04 4.09 3.14
CA ALA A 92 18.21 4.21 1.68
C ALA A 92 18.31 2.85 0.99
N GLU A 93 18.92 1.87 1.65
CA GLU A 93 19.04 0.50 1.15
C GLU A 93 17.65 -0.15 1.01
N TYR A 94 16.81 -0.03 2.03
CA TYR A 94 15.43 -0.50 2.00
C TYR A 94 14.61 0.17 0.88
N LEU A 95 14.70 1.49 0.75
CA LEU A 95 14.01 2.22 -0.32
C LEU A 95 14.51 1.80 -1.71
N SER A 96 15.82 1.54 -1.85
CA SER A 96 16.39 1.00 -3.09
C SER A 96 15.85 -0.39 -3.40
N PHE A 97 15.79 -1.26 -2.40
CA PHE A 97 15.22 -2.61 -2.53
C PHE A 97 13.76 -2.55 -3.01
N VAL A 98 12.91 -1.76 -2.32
CA VAL A 98 11.49 -1.61 -2.69
C VAL A 98 11.34 -0.99 -4.08
N GLY A 99 12.12 0.06 -4.40
CA GLY A 99 12.08 0.70 -5.71
C GLY A 99 12.41 -0.28 -6.85
N LYS A 100 13.42 -1.13 -6.65
CA LYS A 100 13.76 -2.21 -7.62
C LYS A 100 12.63 -3.22 -7.78
N LEU A 101 11.99 -3.64 -6.70
CA LEU A 101 10.81 -4.52 -6.77
C LEU A 101 9.64 -3.89 -7.53
N LYS A 102 9.56 -2.55 -7.53
CA LYS A 102 8.56 -1.78 -8.29
C LYS A 102 9.02 -1.44 -9.73
N GLY A 103 10.17 -1.95 -10.15
CA GLY A 103 10.68 -1.81 -11.52
C GLY A 103 11.57 -0.59 -11.76
N LEU A 104 11.91 0.18 -10.71
CA LEU A 104 12.83 1.32 -10.83
C LEU A 104 14.28 0.85 -10.88
N SER A 105 15.12 1.54 -11.66
CA SER A 105 16.55 1.23 -11.77
C SER A 105 17.40 2.47 -12.09
N GLY A 106 18.71 2.34 -11.95
CA GLY A 106 19.68 3.36 -12.37
C GLY A 106 19.43 4.75 -11.79
N ALA A 107 19.57 5.76 -12.61
CA ALA A 107 19.42 7.17 -12.23
C ALA A 107 18.00 7.53 -11.79
N GLU A 108 16.97 6.86 -12.35
CA GLU A 108 15.58 7.06 -11.95
C GLU A 108 15.35 6.63 -10.49
N LEU A 109 15.83 5.45 -10.12
CA LEU A 109 15.73 4.95 -8.75
C LEU A 109 16.39 5.93 -7.75
N SER A 110 17.60 6.44 -8.07
CA SER A 110 18.29 7.40 -7.20
C SER A 110 17.46 8.68 -7.02
N LYS A 111 16.98 9.26 -8.12
CA LYS A 111 16.11 10.46 -8.08
C LYS A 111 14.84 10.22 -7.27
N ARG A 112 14.20 9.06 -7.41
CA ARG A 112 13.00 8.72 -6.65
C ARG A 112 13.27 8.56 -5.17
N ILE A 113 14.41 7.94 -4.78
CA ILE A 113 14.81 7.83 -3.38
C ILE A 113 15.00 9.24 -2.77
N ASP A 114 15.73 10.13 -3.44
CA ASP A 114 15.95 11.49 -2.95
C ASP A 114 14.61 12.24 -2.80
N TYR A 115 13.78 12.19 -3.81
CA TYR A 115 12.44 12.80 -3.79
C TYR A 115 11.59 12.33 -2.61
N VAL A 116 11.46 11.01 -2.39
CA VAL A 116 10.63 10.51 -1.28
C VAL A 116 11.24 10.78 0.08
N CYS A 117 12.57 10.82 0.18
CA CYS A 117 13.27 11.19 1.42
C CYS A 117 12.94 12.64 1.83
N GLU A 118 12.93 13.57 0.89
CA GLU A 118 12.54 14.97 1.13
C GLU A 118 11.04 15.08 1.45
N ARG A 119 10.18 14.50 0.62
CA ARG A 119 8.71 14.58 0.77
C ARG A 119 8.20 13.97 2.07
N CYS A 120 8.86 12.95 2.58
CA CYS A 120 8.48 12.27 3.84
C CYS A 120 9.29 12.76 5.04
N ALA A 121 10.15 13.78 4.88
CA ALA A 121 11.02 14.34 5.91
C ALA A 121 11.83 13.26 6.64
N ILE A 122 12.60 12.46 5.87
CA ILE A 122 13.50 11.38 6.34
C ILE A 122 14.92 11.50 5.76
N ALA A 123 15.27 12.63 5.16
CA ALA A 123 16.60 12.85 4.58
C ALA A 123 17.72 12.75 5.60
N ASP A 124 17.49 13.22 6.83
CA ASP A 124 18.40 13.18 7.97
C ASP A 124 18.70 11.77 8.50
N VAL A 125 17.83 10.81 8.21
CA VAL A 125 17.98 9.40 8.62
C VAL A 125 18.29 8.45 7.46
N LYS A 126 18.53 8.96 6.27
CA LYS A 126 18.77 8.18 5.04
C LYS A 126 19.87 7.10 5.21
N LYS A 127 20.87 7.35 6.04
CA LYS A 127 21.99 6.43 6.32
C LYS A 127 21.81 5.58 7.60
N LYS A 128 20.73 5.78 8.35
CA LYS A 128 20.48 5.05 9.60
C LYS A 128 19.81 3.71 9.36
N LEU A 129 20.09 2.74 10.22
CA LEU A 129 19.38 1.46 10.24
C LEU A 129 17.91 1.66 10.65
N LEU A 130 17.00 0.96 10.00
CA LEU A 130 15.55 1.05 10.26
C LEU A 130 15.19 0.66 11.70
N GLY A 131 15.89 -0.33 12.26
CA GLY A 131 15.69 -0.76 13.64
C GLY A 131 16.04 0.30 14.69
N ARG A 132 16.87 1.31 14.34
CA ARG A 132 17.25 2.41 15.23
C ARG A 132 16.34 3.63 15.11
N LEU A 133 15.35 3.59 14.24
CA LEU A 133 14.41 4.69 14.03
C LEU A 133 13.27 4.67 15.05
N SER A 134 12.81 5.86 15.45
CA SER A 134 11.58 5.99 16.23
C SER A 134 10.35 5.47 15.45
N LYS A 135 9.26 5.18 16.15
CA LYS A 135 7.98 4.78 15.51
C LYS A 135 7.56 5.77 14.42
N GLY A 136 7.65 7.08 14.70
CA GLY A 136 7.29 8.13 13.75
C GLY A 136 8.15 8.10 12.48
N TYR A 137 9.47 7.94 12.61
CA TYR A 137 10.35 7.80 11.45
C TYR A 137 10.06 6.52 10.67
N ARG A 138 9.81 5.39 11.34
CA ARG A 138 9.41 4.15 10.66
C ARG A 138 8.13 4.32 9.84
N GLN A 139 7.14 5.05 10.36
CA GLN A 139 5.92 5.37 9.62
C GLN A 139 6.21 6.24 8.38
N ARG A 140 7.08 7.26 8.50
CA ARG A 140 7.49 8.09 7.37
C ARG A 140 8.25 7.29 6.30
N VAL A 141 9.11 6.34 6.70
CA VAL A 141 9.75 5.41 5.76
C VAL A 141 8.70 4.51 5.09
N GLY A 142 7.72 4.04 5.84
CA GLY A 142 6.57 3.29 5.31
C GLY A 142 5.77 4.10 4.28
N LEU A 143 5.58 5.40 4.51
CA LEU A 143 4.97 6.29 3.52
C LEU A 143 5.86 6.47 2.29
N ALA A 144 7.17 6.69 2.50
CA ALA A 144 8.13 6.85 1.41
C ALA A 144 8.15 5.63 0.49
N GLN A 145 8.16 4.40 1.05
CA GLN A 145 8.10 3.18 0.25
C GLN A 145 6.78 3.03 -0.53
N ALA A 146 5.66 3.50 0.03
CA ALA A 146 4.37 3.43 -0.64
C ALA A 146 4.31 4.34 -1.89
N ILE A 147 5.02 5.47 -1.89
CA ILE A 147 4.97 6.46 -2.98
C ILE A 147 6.21 6.46 -3.89
N ILE A 148 7.20 5.59 -3.65
CA ILE A 148 8.48 5.62 -4.35
C ILE A 148 8.35 5.45 -5.87
N HIS A 149 7.43 4.59 -6.32
CA HIS A 149 7.19 4.29 -7.74
C HIS A 149 6.13 5.20 -8.39
N ASN A 150 5.73 6.29 -7.72
CA ASN A 150 4.74 7.27 -8.21
C ASN A 150 3.39 6.62 -8.57
N PRO A 151 2.73 5.93 -7.64
CA PRO A 151 1.46 5.25 -7.89
C PRO A 151 0.36 6.19 -8.34
#